data_b6654cefbad581bfd4fcacafbb7edf50
#
_entry.id   b6654cefbad581bfd4fcacafbb7edf50
#
_cell.length_a   1.000
_cell.length_b   1.000
_cell.length_c   1.000
_cell.angle_alpha   90.00
_cell.angle_beta   90.00
_cell.angle_gamma   90.00
#
_symmetry.space_group_name_H-M   'P 1'
#
loop_
_entity.id
_entity.type
_entity.pdbx_description
1 polymer ?
#
loop_
_entity_poly.entity_id
_entity_poly.type
_entity_poly.pdbx_seq_one_letter_code
_entity_poly.pdbx_strand_id
1 'polypeptide(L)'
;MSVKIVIERKFKEAPTEDDLRVIDEIRIKALRDRGYIGGETVVNADNTREVLVFSAWSSVDDWNSWYTKKDWEKLEKSLAPHLEEPAKIRIFAPGADYAKKAL
;
A
#
# COMPACT_ATOMS: atom_id res chain seq x y z
N MET A 1 16.39 -7.42 5.11
CA MET A 1 15.66 -8.20 4.10
C MET A 1 14.43 -7.46 3.68
N SER A 2 14.13 -7.50 2.40
CA SER A 2 12.99 -6.76 1.87
C SER A 2 11.66 -7.38 2.30
N VAL A 3 10.68 -6.51 2.50
CA VAL A 3 9.31 -6.90 2.77
C VAL A 3 8.41 -6.36 1.68
N LYS A 4 7.26 -6.95 1.49
CA LYS A 4 6.26 -6.50 0.55
C LYS A 4 5.03 -6.05 1.30
N ILE A 5 4.53 -4.89 0.92
CA ILE A 5 3.33 -4.31 1.51
C ILE A 5 2.23 -4.35 0.45
N VAL A 6 1.09 -4.90 0.83
CA VAL A 6 -0.11 -4.91 -0.01
C VAL A 6 -1.17 -4.05 0.66
N ILE A 7 -1.62 -3.05 -0.06
CA ILE A 7 -2.68 -2.16 0.42
C ILE A 7 -3.92 -2.43 -0.42
N GLU A 8 -4.99 -2.87 0.23
CA GLU A 8 -6.25 -3.21 -0.41
C GLU A 8 -7.27 -2.12 -0.13
N ARG A 9 -7.82 -1.52 -1.19
CA ARG A 9 -8.87 -0.51 -1.09
C ARG A 9 -10.08 -0.95 -1.89
N LYS A 10 -11.25 -0.84 -1.27
CA LYS A 10 -12.54 -1.07 -1.93
C LYS A 10 -13.26 0.25 -2.03
N PHE A 11 -13.49 0.71 -3.25
CA PHE A 11 -14.19 1.95 -3.51
C PHE A 11 -15.71 1.71 -3.56
N LYS A 12 -16.48 2.71 -3.16
CA LYS A 12 -17.95 2.67 -3.23
C LYS A 12 -18.42 2.60 -4.68
N GLU A 13 -17.69 3.28 -5.58
CA GLU A 13 -17.89 3.26 -7.02
C GLU A 13 -16.53 3.08 -7.67
N ALA A 14 -16.48 2.80 -8.98
CA ALA A 14 -15.22 2.72 -9.69
C ALA A 14 -14.37 3.97 -9.42
N PRO A 15 -13.08 3.83 -9.11
CA PRO A 15 -12.24 4.98 -8.80
C PRO A 15 -12.17 5.95 -9.97
N THR A 16 -12.18 7.24 -9.67
CA THR A 16 -12.00 8.30 -10.66
C THR A 16 -10.53 8.48 -10.97
N GLU A 17 -10.23 9.27 -12.01
CA GLU A 17 -8.85 9.66 -12.29
C GLU A 17 -8.23 10.40 -11.10
N ASP A 18 -9.02 11.21 -10.39
CA ASP A 18 -8.55 11.92 -9.20
C ASP A 18 -8.20 10.96 -8.07
N ASP A 19 -9.01 9.93 -7.85
CA ASP A 19 -8.71 8.90 -6.85
C ASP A 19 -7.38 8.20 -7.16
N LEU A 20 -7.19 7.81 -8.40
CA LEU A 20 -5.95 7.15 -8.83
C LEU A 20 -4.75 8.09 -8.74
N ARG A 21 -4.97 9.38 -9.00
CA ARG A 21 -3.91 10.40 -8.85
C ARG A 21 -3.48 10.54 -7.39
N VAL A 22 -4.41 10.52 -6.45
CA VAL A 22 -4.08 10.57 -5.02
C VAL A 22 -3.25 9.36 -4.62
N ILE A 23 -3.62 8.17 -5.10
CA ILE A 23 -2.85 6.95 -4.84
C ILE A 23 -1.44 7.07 -5.40
N ASP A 24 -1.29 7.60 -6.61
CA ASP A 24 0.02 7.83 -7.22
C ASP A 24 0.84 8.87 -6.45
N GLU A 25 0.21 9.91 -5.92
CA GLU A 25 0.90 10.89 -5.07
C GLU A 25 1.47 10.25 -3.81
N ILE A 26 0.72 9.35 -3.19
CA ILE A 26 1.21 8.60 -2.03
C ILE A 26 2.47 7.84 -2.41
N ARG A 27 2.44 7.16 -3.54
CA ARG A 27 3.57 6.38 -4.04
C ARG A 27 4.77 7.25 -4.39
N ILE A 28 4.54 8.37 -5.06
CA ILE A 28 5.61 9.30 -5.43
C ILE A 28 6.30 9.86 -4.19
N LYS A 29 5.54 10.20 -3.15
CA LYS A 29 6.13 10.66 -1.88
C LYS A 29 6.91 9.54 -1.19
N ALA A 30 6.42 8.31 -1.27
CA ALA A 30 7.14 7.16 -0.73
C ALA A 30 8.49 6.92 -1.41
N LEU A 31 8.60 7.21 -2.73
CA LEU A 31 9.87 7.08 -3.48
C LEU A 31 11.01 7.89 -2.88
N ARG A 32 10.70 8.97 -2.19
CA ARG A 32 11.68 9.86 -1.55
C ARG A 32 12.01 9.42 -0.14
N ASP A 33 11.34 8.38 0.34
CA ASP A 33 11.52 7.93 1.70
C ASP A 33 12.53 6.80 1.76
N ARG A 34 13.17 6.70 2.93
CA ARG A 34 14.19 5.69 3.16
C ARG A 34 13.60 4.29 3.06
N GLY A 35 14.28 3.45 2.32
CA GLY A 35 13.97 2.02 2.24
C GLY A 35 12.94 1.64 1.19
N TYR A 36 12.32 2.60 0.51
CA TYR A 36 11.41 2.28 -0.59
C TYR A 36 12.19 1.67 -1.76
N ILE A 37 11.74 0.52 -2.25
CA ILE A 37 12.37 -0.18 -3.37
C ILE A 37 11.59 0.01 -4.66
N GLY A 38 10.29 -0.17 -4.63
CA GLY A 38 9.44 -0.04 -5.80
C GLY A 38 8.01 -0.47 -5.51
N GLY A 39 7.14 -0.29 -6.48
CA GLY A 39 5.75 -0.69 -6.33
C GLY A 39 4.92 -0.37 -7.55
N GLU A 40 3.67 -0.80 -7.52
CA GLU A 40 2.70 -0.52 -8.56
C GLU A 40 1.28 -0.51 -8.02
N THR A 41 0.40 0.18 -8.74
CA THR A 41 -1.04 0.20 -8.48
C THR A 41 -1.72 -0.66 -9.53
N VAL A 42 -2.57 -1.58 -9.10
CA VAL A 42 -3.34 -2.45 -9.99
C VAL A 42 -4.81 -2.40 -9.63
N VAL A 43 -5.65 -2.59 -10.63
CA VAL A 43 -7.11 -2.60 -10.46
C VAL A 43 -7.62 -3.98 -10.85
N ASN A 44 -8.55 -4.52 -10.06
CA ASN A 44 -9.17 -5.80 -10.38
C ASN A 44 -9.96 -5.66 -11.68
N ALA A 45 -9.57 -6.40 -12.72
CA ALA A 45 -10.21 -6.32 -14.05
C ALA A 45 -11.68 -6.74 -14.01
N ASP A 46 -12.05 -7.62 -13.09
CA ASP A 46 -13.43 -8.12 -12.95
C ASP A 46 -14.28 -7.26 -12.02
N ASN A 47 -13.64 -6.46 -11.19
CA ASN A 47 -14.32 -5.54 -10.26
C ASN A 47 -13.47 -4.30 -10.06
N THR A 48 -13.68 -3.30 -10.87
CA THR A 48 -12.86 -2.08 -10.89
C THR A 48 -12.95 -1.24 -9.62
N ARG A 49 -13.83 -1.58 -8.67
CA ARG A 49 -13.88 -0.95 -7.36
C ARG A 49 -12.78 -1.45 -6.42
N GLU A 50 -12.14 -2.57 -6.76
CA GLU A 50 -11.01 -3.08 -5.98
C GLU A 50 -9.69 -2.61 -6.56
N VAL A 51 -8.92 -1.90 -5.75
CA VAL A 51 -7.61 -1.38 -6.12
C VAL A 51 -6.58 -1.90 -5.14
N LEU A 52 -5.49 -2.45 -5.66
CA LEU A 52 -4.37 -2.90 -4.85
C LEU A 52 -3.14 -2.07 -5.15
N VAL A 53 -2.38 -1.76 -4.10
CA VAL A 53 -1.06 -1.16 -4.24
C VAL A 53 -0.06 -2.15 -3.66
N PHE A 54 0.89 -2.55 -4.50
CA PHE A 54 2.02 -3.36 -4.06
C PHE A 54 3.23 -2.47 -3.91
N SER A 55 3.96 -2.63 -2.82
CA SER A 55 5.23 -1.94 -2.65
C SER A 55 6.23 -2.85 -1.95
N ALA A 56 7.50 -2.66 -2.28
CA ALA A 56 8.59 -3.35 -1.63
C ALA A 56 9.42 -2.34 -0.84
N TRP A 57 9.80 -2.72 0.37
CA TRP A 57 10.58 -1.89 1.29
C TRP A 57 11.76 -2.70 1.82
N SER A 58 12.86 -2.05 2.11
CA SER A 58 14.05 -2.73 2.59
C SER A 58 13.87 -3.38 3.96
N SER A 59 12.93 -2.89 4.76
CA SER A 59 12.59 -3.48 6.07
C SER A 59 11.19 -3.07 6.51
N VAL A 60 10.66 -3.79 7.49
CA VAL A 60 9.38 -3.42 8.15
C VAL A 60 9.53 -2.06 8.85
N ASP A 61 10.69 -1.80 9.45
CA ASP A 61 10.94 -0.53 10.15
C ASP A 61 10.86 0.66 9.20
N ASP A 62 11.41 0.53 7.99
CA ASP A 62 11.34 1.59 6.98
C ASP A 62 9.88 1.83 6.54
N TRP A 63 9.10 0.76 6.34
CA TRP A 63 7.67 0.88 6.06
C TRP A 63 6.94 1.59 7.21
N ASN A 64 7.16 1.16 8.44
CA ASN A 64 6.50 1.76 9.60
C ASN A 64 6.85 3.24 9.75
N SER A 65 8.09 3.61 9.47
CA SER A 65 8.52 5.00 9.48
C SER A 65 7.74 5.85 8.47
N TRP A 66 7.52 5.33 7.28
CA TRP A 66 6.71 5.98 6.25
C TRP A 66 5.23 6.04 6.65
N TYR A 67 4.68 4.90 7.05
CA TYR A 67 3.26 4.75 7.37
C TYR A 67 2.79 5.68 8.50
N THR A 68 3.67 6.04 9.40
CA THR A 68 3.34 6.92 10.53
C THR A 68 3.51 8.40 10.21
N LYS A 69 3.94 8.75 9.00
CA LYS A 69 4.10 10.15 8.58
C LYS A 69 2.76 10.81 8.30
N LYS A 70 2.73 12.13 8.51
CA LYS A 70 1.54 12.94 8.24
C LYS A 70 1.14 12.94 6.77
N ASP A 71 2.09 12.80 5.86
CA ASP A 71 1.81 12.72 4.42
C ASP A 71 0.93 11.53 4.08
N TRP A 72 1.25 10.36 4.65
CA TRP A 72 0.41 9.18 4.51
C TRP A 72 -1.00 9.43 5.04
N GLU A 73 -1.09 9.91 6.28
CA GLU A 73 -2.36 10.15 6.95
C GLU A 73 -3.23 11.14 6.18
N LYS A 74 -2.64 12.22 5.71
CA LYS A 74 -3.35 13.26 4.97
C LYS A 74 -3.95 12.72 3.68
N LEU A 75 -3.17 11.96 2.92
CA LEU A 75 -3.62 11.43 1.64
C LEU A 75 -4.65 10.31 1.83
N GLU A 76 -4.48 9.47 2.85
CA GLU A 76 -5.49 8.45 3.17
C GLU A 76 -6.82 9.08 3.60
N LYS A 77 -6.80 10.16 4.35
CA LYS A 77 -8.02 10.89 4.73
C LYS A 77 -8.75 11.43 3.52
N SER A 78 -8.04 11.83 2.46
CA SER A 78 -8.69 12.33 1.24
C SER A 78 -9.38 11.22 0.46
N LEU A 79 -8.94 9.97 0.59
CA LEU A 79 -9.57 8.81 -0.06
C LEU A 79 -10.72 8.23 0.77
N ALA A 80 -10.68 8.36 2.09
CA ALA A 80 -11.60 7.69 2.99
C ALA A 80 -13.09 7.85 2.63
N PRO A 81 -13.59 9.03 2.24
CA PRO A 81 -15.00 9.19 1.88
C PRO A 81 -15.43 8.36 0.66
N HIS A 82 -14.49 7.96 -0.18
CA HIS A 82 -14.75 7.20 -1.41
C HIS A 82 -14.65 5.69 -1.21
N LEU A 83 -14.20 5.26 -0.03
CA LEU A 83 -14.00 3.83 0.27
C LEU A 83 -15.19 3.24 1.01
N GLU A 84 -15.53 1.99 0.74
CA GLU A 84 -16.55 1.24 1.49
C GLU A 84 -16.12 0.98 2.93
N GLU A 85 -14.82 0.78 3.12
CA GLU A 85 -14.20 0.48 4.41
C GLU A 85 -12.78 1.01 4.43
N PRO A 86 -12.17 1.16 5.60
CA PRO A 86 -10.76 1.58 5.66
C PRO A 86 -9.86 0.64 4.87
N ALA A 87 -8.79 1.20 4.28
CA ALA A 87 -7.80 0.42 3.56
C ALA A 87 -7.23 -0.69 4.46
N LYS A 88 -7.05 -1.87 3.89
CA LYS A 88 -6.42 -3.00 4.59
C LYS A 88 -4.97 -3.09 4.17
N ILE A 89 -4.10 -3.18 5.15
CA ILE A 89 -2.66 -3.25 4.92
C ILE A 89 -2.17 -4.62 5.37
N ARG A 90 -1.45 -5.29 4.48
CA ARG A 90 -0.88 -6.60 4.76
C ARG A 90 0.61 -6.54 4.48
N ILE A 91 1.40 -7.11 5.40
CA ILE A 91 2.86 -7.12 5.31
C ILE A 91 3.30 -8.55 5.08
N PHE A 92 4.07 -8.75 4.03
CA PHE A 92 4.63 -10.06 3.68
C PHE A 92 6.14 -9.98 3.73
N ALA A 93 6.73 -10.90 4.49
CA ALA A 93 8.17 -11.01 4.60
C ALA A 93 8.64 -12.30 3.91
N PRO A 94 9.95 -12.44 3.61
CA PRO A 94 10.46 -13.66 3.01
C PRO A 94 10.06 -14.90 3.82
N GLY A 95 9.53 -15.91 3.13
CA GLY A 95 9.02 -17.12 3.79
C GLY A 95 10.07 -17.84 4.62
N ALA A 96 11.33 -17.78 4.21
CA ALA A 96 12.43 -18.42 4.94
C ALA A 96 12.58 -17.88 6.37
N ASP A 97 12.18 -16.62 6.63
CA ASP A 97 12.30 -16.02 7.96
C ASP A 97 11.27 -16.58 8.95
N TYR A 98 10.20 -17.16 8.43
CA TYR A 98 9.06 -17.63 9.21
C TYR A 98 8.77 -19.11 9.04
N ALA A 99 9.58 -19.81 8.26
CA ALA A 99 9.39 -21.24 8.06
C ALA A 99 9.58 -22.00 9.37
N LYS A 100 8.70 -22.96 9.65
CA LYS A 100 8.91 -23.87 10.78
C LYS A 100 10.13 -24.72 10.50
N LYS A 101 11.04 -24.76 11.46
CA LYS A 101 12.19 -25.65 11.36
C LYS A 101 11.74 -27.08 11.66
N ALA A 102 12.21 -28.02 10.86
CA ALA A 102 12.04 -29.44 11.14
C ALA A 102 12.83 -29.77 12.41
N LEU A 103 12.25 -30.55 13.28
CA LEU A 103 12.89 -30.99 14.52
C LEU A 103 13.27 -32.45 14.40
#